data_46d3d86776d31a54dddf1a83cbab5862
#
_entry.id   46d3d86776d31a54dddf1a83cbab5862
#
_cell.length_a   1.000
_cell.length_b   1.000
_cell.length_c   1.000
_cell.angle_alpha   90.00
_cell.angle_beta   90.00
_cell.angle_gamma   90.00
#
_symmetry.space_group_name_H-M   'P 1'
#
loop_
_entity.id
_entity.type
_entity.pdbx_description
1 polymer ?
#
loop_
_entity_poly.entity_id
_entity_poly.type
_entity_poly.pdbx_seq_one_letter_code
_entity_poly.pdbx_strand_id
1 'polypeptide(L)'
;MGAIRYDMVKKLLHTRYRVSDLEKTISFYKDVLGLEEVRRQTSGRGSQLVFLKAPDSDVEIEICKFDESGPIVVGPDLTHLAFEVEDLDEFAKKAAAKGYSLSDGPHSTGSGRIAFIDAPEGYEIELIERGAKS
;
A
#
# COMPACT_ATOMS: atom_id res chain seq x y z
N MET A 1 -21.77 18.20 24.89
CA MET A 1 -21.55 17.23 23.81
C MET A 1 -21.46 15.83 24.38
N GLY A 2 -22.20 14.90 23.81
CA GLY A 2 -22.15 13.52 24.23
C GLY A 2 -21.00 12.77 23.56
N ALA A 3 -20.63 11.64 24.14
CA ALA A 3 -19.67 10.73 23.53
C ALA A 3 -20.27 10.09 22.26
N ILE A 4 -19.43 9.81 21.28
CA ILE A 4 -19.84 9.07 20.07
C ILE A 4 -20.17 7.64 20.47
N ARG A 5 -21.30 7.15 20.00
CA ARG A 5 -21.75 5.78 20.29
C ARG A 5 -21.60 4.93 19.04
N TYR A 6 -21.12 3.71 19.23
CA TYR A 6 -20.83 2.80 18.14
C TYR A 6 -21.71 1.56 18.26
N ASP A 7 -22.90 1.64 17.67
CA ASP A 7 -23.82 0.50 17.67
C ASP A 7 -23.47 -0.52 16.59
N MET A 8 -22.68 -0.12 15.60
CA MET A 8 -22.24 -0.96 14.50
C MET A 8 -20.71 -0.97 14.45
N VAL A 9 -20.11 -0.99 13.28
CA VAL A 9 -18.66 -0.95 13.14
C VAL A 9 -18.12 0.38 13.66
N LYS A 10 -17.04 0.32 14.43
CA LYS A 10 -16.39 1.51 14.98
C LYS A 10 -15.42 2.17 14.01
N LYS A 11 -14.46 1.39 13.47
CA LYS A 11 -13.46 1.94 12.54
C LYS A 11 -12.78 0.84 11.76
N LEU A 12 -12.16 1.22 10.64
CA LEU A 12 -11.30 0.33 9.86
C LEU A 12 -9.93 0.23 10.55
N LEU A 13 -9.46 -0.98 10.84
CA LEU A 13 -8.18 -1.21 11.52
C LEU A 13 -7.06 -1.53 10.54
N HIS A 14 -7.29 -2.48 9.64
CA HIS A 14 -6.30 -2.85 8.64
C HIS A 14 -6.95 -3.48 7.41
N THR A 15 -6.19 -3.54 6.34
CA THR A 15 -6.50 -4.31 5.14
C THR A 15 -5.38 -5.31 4.91
N ARG A 16 -5.70 -6.48 4.33
CA ARG A 16 -4.72 -7.56 4.12
C ARG A 16 -4.46 -7.77 2.64
N TYR A 17 -3.17 -8.00 2.34
CA TYR A 17 -2.73 -8.49 1.04
C TYR A 17 -1.86 -9.72 1.25
N ARG A 18 -2.26 -10.84 0.65
CA ARG A 18 -1.48 -12.08 0.73
C ARG A 18 -0.46 -12.10 -0.41
N VAL A 19 0.77 -12.48 -0.08
CA VAL A 19 1.88 -12.52 -1.03
C VAL A 19 2.63 -13.84 -0.90
N SER A 20 3.40 -14.20 -1.93
CA SER A 20 4.26 -15.39 -1.88
C SER A 20 5.69 -15.04 -1.45
N ASP A 21 6.18 -13.85 -1.79
CA ASP A 21 7.51 -13.38 -1.40
C ASP A 21 7.37 -12.24 -0.39
N LEU A 22 7.38 -12.60 0.89
CA LEU A 22 7.15 -11.66 1.98
C LEU A 22 8.21 -10.56 2.04
N GLU A 23 9.49 -10.95 2.06
CA GLU A 23 10.56 -9.97 2.26
C GLU A 23 10.71 -9.02 1.08
N LYS A 24 10.51 -9.49 -0.13
CA LYS A 24 10.54 -8.62 -1.32
C LYS A 24 9.41 -7.59 -1.26
N THR A 25 8.22 -8.02 -0.85
CA THR A 25 7.08 -7.12 -0.71
C THR A 25 7.31 -6.08 0.40
N ILE A 26 7.81 -6.53 1.55
CA ILE A 26 8.10 -5.61 2.67
C ILE A 26 9.16 -4.58 2.26
N SER A 27 10.22 -5.01 1.57
CA SER A 27 11.25 -4.08 1.08
C SER A 27 10.65 -3.05 0.13
N PHE A 28 9.75 -3.44 -0.76
CA PHE A 28 9.08 -2.50 -1.66
C PHE A 28 8.30 -1.45 -0.87
N TYR A 29 7.48 -1.87 0.08
CA TYR A 29 6.67 -0.93 0.86
C TYR A 29 7.52 0.01 1.71
N LYS A 30 8.61 -0.47 2.28
CA LYS A 30 9.49 0.34 3.11
C LYS A 30 10.41 1.24 2.28
N ASP A 31 11.07 0.68 1.29
CA ASP A 31 12.15 1.37 0.56
C ASP A 31 11.63 2.22 -0.60
N VAL A 32 10.56 1.80 -1.26
CA VAL A 32 10.00 2.53 -2.40
C VAL A 32 8.86 3.45 -1.95
N LEU A 33 7.94 2.95 -1.14
CA LEU A 33 6.80 3.75 -0.68
C LEU A 33 7.07 4.50 0.63
N GLY A 34 8.08 4.13 1.39
CA GLY A 34 8.42 4.82 2.63
C GLY A 34 7.53 4.49 3.82
N LEU A 35 6.85 3.35 3.80
CA LEU A 35 6.03 2.94 4.93
C LEU A 35 6.89 2.47 6.09
N GLU A 36 6.32 2.54 7.30
CA GLU A 36 6.95 2.03 8.52
C GLU A 36 6.47 0.63 8.82
N GLU A 37 7.38 -0.24 9.23
CA GLU A 37 7.02 -1.56 9.74
C GLU A 37 6.65 -1.41 11.21
N VAL A 38 5.41 -1.78 11.56
CA VAL A 38 4.88 -1.63 12.91
C VAL A 38 5.22 -2.84 13.78
N ARG A 39 4.97 -4.04 13.24
CA ARG A 39 5.23 -5.30 13.96
C ARG A 39 5.15 -6.48 13.03
N ARG A 40 5.70 -7.61 13.49
CA ARG A 40 5.58 -8.91 12.81
C ARG A 40 5.04 -9.93 13.80
N GLN A 41 4.30 -10.89 13.30
CA GLN A 41 3.81 -11.99 14.12
C GLN A 41 3.51 -13.22 13.27
N THR A 42 3.46 -14.38 13.91
CA THR A 42 3.02 -15.61 13.28
C THR A 42 1.68 -15.97 13.89
N SER A 43 0.67 -16.22 13.05
CA SER A 43 -0.65 -16.61 13.54
C SER A 43 -0.62 -18.04 14.07
N GLY A 44 -1.65 -18.42 14.83
CA GLY A 44 -1.79 -19.79 15.32
C GLY A 44 -1.90 -20.84 14.22
N ARG A 45 -2.20 -20.41 12.99
CA ARG A 45 -2.30 -21.29 11.81
C ARG A 45 -1.02 -21.29 10.97
N GLY A 46 0.00 -20.57 11.40
CA GLY A 46 1.29 -20.53 10.70
C GLY A 46 1.46 -19.44 9.67
N SER A 47 0.48 -18.55 9.51
CA SER A 47 0.63 -17.39 8.61
C SER A 47 1.69 -16.45 9.15
N GLN A 48 2.55 -15.95 8.27
CA GLN A 48 3.50 -14.90 8.62
C GLN A 48 2.87 -13.55 8.29
N LEU A 49 2.82 -12.67 9.29
CA LEU A 49 2.13 -11.38 9.18
C LEU A 49 3.10 -10.25 9.47
N VAL A 50 3.08 -9.22 8.60
CA VAL A 50 3.83 -7.99 8.81
C VAL A 50 2.86 -6.83 8.65
N PHE A 51 2.83 -5.94 9.65
CA PHE A 51 1.95 -4.78 9.64
C PHE A 51 2.76 -3.54 9.35
N LEU A 52 2.30 -2.78 8.35
CA LEU A 52 2.95 -1.56 7.87
C LEU A 52 1.96 -0.41 7.95
N LYS A 53 2.47 0.81 8.04
CA LYS A 53 1.61 1.99 7.92
C LYS A 53 2.35 3.16 7.29
N ALA A 54 1.60 4.03 6.59
CA ALA A 54 2.13 5.29 6.12
C ALA A 54 2.33 6.24 7.32
N PRO A 55 3.30 7.18 7.26
CA PRO A 55 3.64 8.02 8.43
C PRO A 55 2.47 8.76 9.05
N ASP A 56 1.55 9.28 8.25
CA ASP A 56 0.43 10.08 8.74
C ASP A 56 -0.89 9.30 8.81
N SER A 57 -0.86 7.99 8.69
CA SER A 57 -2.08 7.16 8.69
C SER A 57 -2.19 6.33 9.95
N ASP A 58 -3.43 6.06 10.39
CA ASP A 58 -3.70 5.13 11.49
C ASP A 58 -4.02 3.72 10.98
N VAL A 59 -4.58 3.60 9.78
CA VAL A 59 -4.93 2.32 9.19
C VAL A 59 -3.65 1.58 8.81
N GLU A 60 -3.57 0.31 9.22
CA GLU A 60 -2.42 -0.53 8.91
C GLU A 60 -2.66 -1.37 7.67
N ILE A 61 -1.58 -1.75 7.02
CA ILE A 61 -1.59 -2.67 5.90
C ILE A 61 -0.93 -3.96 6.39
N GLU A 62 -1.68 -5.06 6.34
CA GLU A 62 -1.18 -6.36 6.76
C GLU A 62 -0.72 -7.13 5.52
N ILE A 63 0.57 -7.44 5.46
CA ILE A 63 1.10 -8.31 4.42
C ILE A 63 1.19 -9.70 5.00
N CYS A 64 0.58 -10.67 4.33
CA CYS A 64 0.43 -12.03 4.83
C CYS A 64 1.08 -13.02 3.88
N LYS A 65 1.90 -13.92 4.43
CA LYS A 65 2.40 -15.08 3.68
C LYS A 65 1.77 -16.33 4.26
N PHE A 66 1.02 -17.05 3.43
CA PHE A 66 0.37 -18.31 3.83
C PHE A 66 0.17 -19.18 2.59
N ASP A 67 1.17 -19.98 2.28
CA ASP A 67 1.20 -20.75 1.03
C ASP A 67 0.09 -21.81 0.95
N GLU A 68 -0.43 -22.27 2.08
CA GLU A 68 -1.52 -23.24 2.10
C GLU A 68 -2.81 -22.73 1.45
N SER A 69 -2.99 -21.42 1.35
CA SER A 69 -4.15 -20.85 0.66
C SER A 69 -4.04 -20.92 -0.86
N GLY A 70 -2.93 -21.44 -1.38
CA GLY A 70 -2.76 -21.64 -2.81
C GLY A 70 -2.09 -20.51 -3.55
N PRO A 71 -1.99 -20.61 -4.89
CA PRO A 71 -1.34 -19.60 -5.71
C PRO A 71 -2.02 -18.24 -5.60
N ILE A 72 -1.21 -17.19 -5.82
CA ILE A 72 -1.72 -15.82 -5.83
C ILE A 72 -1.92 -15.41 -7.27
N VAL A 73 -3.14 -14.98 -7.60
CA VAL A 73 -3.48 -14.43 -8.90
C VAL A 73 -4.14 -13.09 -8.69
N VAL A 74 -3.46 -12.02 -9.09
CA VAL A 74 -4.00 -10.66 -8.97
C VAL A 74 -4.56 -10.26 -10.33
N GLY A 75 -5.89 -10.23 -10.41
CA GLY A 75 -6.58 -9.81 -11.64
C GLY A 75 -6.44 -8.31 -11.88
N PRO A 76 -6.63 -7.86 -13.13
CA PRO A 76 -6.53 -6.43 -13.45
C PRO A 76 -7.67 -5.65 -12.79
N ASP A 77 -7.34 -4.49 -12.24
CA ASP A 77 -8.27 -3.57 -11.58
C ASP A 77 -9.10 -4.18 -10.46
N LEU A 78 -8.63 -5.30 -9.88
CA LEU A 78 -9.37 -6.01 -8.84
C LEU A 78 -9.45 -5.19 -7.55
N THR A 79 -8.34 -4.63 -7.14
CA THR A 79 -8.23 -3.82 -5.92
C THR A 79 -6.95 -3.02 -5.98
N HIS A 80 -6.90 -1.89 -5.30
CA HIS A 80 -5.65 -1.16 -5.12
C HIS A 80 -5.69 -0.32 -3.84
N LEU A 81 -4.50 -0.02 -3.31
CA LEU A 81 -4.31 0.98 -2.28
C LEU A 81 -3.99 2.30 -2.95
N ALA A 82 -4.39 3.40 -2.33
CA ALA A 82 -4.04 4.74 -2.80
C ALA A 82 -3.31 5.48 -1.68
N PHE A 83 -2.18 6.08 -2.02
CA PHE A 83 -1.38 6.87 -1.09
C PHE A 83 -1.22 8.29 -1.61
N GLU A 84 -1.26 9.25 -0.69
CA GLU A 84 -0.93 10.63 -1.02
C GLU A 84 0.59 10.80 -1.05
N VAL A 85 1.10 11.47 -2.08
CA VAL A 85 2.52 11.85 -2.18
C VAL A 85 2.61 13.36 -2.36
N GLU A 86 3.69 13.96 -1.85
CA GLU A 86 3.88 15.40 -1.98
C GLU A 86 4.32 15.80 -3.38
N ASP A 87 5.27 15.06 -3.96
CA ASP A 87 5.88 15.36 -5.24
C ASP A 87 5.98 14.09 -6.06
N LEU A 88 5.10 13.95 -7.04
CA LEU A 88 4.99 12.74 -7.85
C LEU A 88 6.22 12.54 -8.75
N ASP A 89 6.78 13.63 -9.28
CA ASP A 89 7.99 13.54 -10.12
C ASP A 89 9.19 13.05 -9.30
N GLU A 90 9.36 13.59 -8.10
CA GLU A 90 10.45 13.17 -7.21
C GLU A 90 10.24 11.72 -6.75
N PHE A 91 9.02 11.34 -6.45
CA PHE A 91 8.70 9.95 -6.11
C PHE A 91 9.10 9.01 -7.26
N ALA A 92 8.69 9.34 -8.49
CA ALA A 92 8.97 8.50 -9.66
C ALA A 92 10.48 8.35 -9.88
N LYS A 93 11.23 9.42 -9.68
CA LYS A 93 12.68 9.42 -9.83
C LYS A 93 13.34 8.50 -8.79
N LYS A 94 12.94 8.60 -7.54
CA LYS A 94 13.47 7.76 -6.47
C LYS A 94 13.10 6.29 -6.65
N ALA A 95 11.88 6.01 -7.07
CA ALA A 95 11.43 4.65 -7.34
C ALA A 95 12.24 4.03 -8.48
N ALA A 96 12.45 4.79 -9.58
CA ALA A 96 13.24 4.33 -10.72
C ALA A 96 14.67 3.98 -10.32
N ALA A 97 15.28 4.75 -9.42
CA ALA A 97 16.63 4.49 -8.92
C ALA A 97 16.69 3.16 -8.16
N LYS A 98 15.56 2.65 -7.68
CA LYS A 98 15.47 1.36 -6.97
C LYS A 98 14.92 0.24 -7.86
N GLY A 99 14.76 0.52 -9.16
CA GLY A 99 14.33 -0.48 -10.13
C GLY A 99 12.83 -0.58 -10.34
N TYR A 100 12.05 0.38 -9.86
CA TYR A 100 10.60 0.38 -10.00
C TYR A 100 10.14 1.59 -10.79
N SER A 101 9.46 1.35 -11.92
CA SER A 101 8.92 2.40 -12.77
C SER A 101 7.42 2.54 -12.54
N LEU A 102 6.89 3.75 -12.78
CA LEU A 102 5.44 3.92 -12.81
C LEU A 102 4.86 3.03 -13.91
N SER A 103 3.74 2.38 -13.63
CA SER A 103 3.03 1.57 -14.60
C SER A 103 2.08 2.42 -15.46
N ASP A 104 1.65 3.57 -14.94
CA ASP A 104 0.77 4.50 -15.64
C ASP A 104 0.93 5.90 -15.05
N GLY A 105 0.82 6.92 -15.90
CA GLY A 105 0.89 8.31 -15.49
C GLY A 105 2.31 8.88 -15.40
N PRO A 106 2.46 10.11 -14.87
CA PRO A 106 1.41 10.90 -14.21
C PRO A 106 0.34 11.45 -15.15
N HIS A 107 -0.88 11.54 -14.65
CA HIS A 107 -2.00 12.16 -15.34
C HIS A 107 -2.57 13.29 -14.51
N SER A 108 -2.91 14.41 -15.17
CA SER A 108 -3.55 15.54 -14.49
C SER A 108 -5.01 15.21 -14.19
N THR A 109 -5.46 15.65 -13.02
CA THR A 109 -6.85 15.56 -12.60
C THR A 109 -7.35 16.97 -12.28
N GLY A 110 -8.62 17.10 -11.95
CA GLY A 110 -9.17 18.42 -11.58
C GLY A 110 -8.55 19.01 -10.32
N SER A 111 -7.92 18.20 -9.48
CA SER A 111 -7.39 18.62 -8.18
C SER A 111 -5.92 18.26 -7.94
N GLY A 112 -5.22 17.76 -8.95
CA GLY A 112 -3.81 17.40 -8.84
C GLY A 112 -3.37 16.44 -9.93
N ARG A 113 -2.57 15.45 -9.57
CA ARG A 113 -2.11 14.42 -10.50
C ARG A 113 -2.18 13.03 -9.85
N ILE A 114 -2.32 12.02 -10.68
CA ILE A 114 -2.28 10.62 -10.22
C ILE A 114 -1.31 9.82 -11.06
N ALA A 115 -0.80 8.74 -10.48
CA ALA A 115 0.01 7.75 -11.17
C ALA A 115 -0.20 6.39 -10.50
N PHE A 116 0.26 5.35 -11.16
CA PHE A 116 0.20 3.99 -10.64
C PHE A 116 1.59 3.36 -10.69
N ILE A 117 1.86 2.49 -9.72
CA ILE A 117 3.06 1.66 -9.68
C ILE A 117 2.63 0.27 -9.22
N ASP A 118 3.27 -0.77 -9.76
CA ASP A 118 2.96 -2.14 -9.36
C ASP A 118 3.87 -2.57 -8.21
N ALA A 119 3.27 -3.06 -7.14
CA ALA A 119 3.97 -3.76 -6.08
C ALA A 119 4.41 -5.14 -6.60
N PRO A 120 5.34 -5.81 -5.91
CA PRO A 120 5.66 -7.20 -6.26
C PRO A 120 4.39 -8.05 -6.34
N GLU A 121 4.39 -9.01 -7.26
CA GLU A 121 3.27 -9.93 -7.50
C GLU A 121 2.05 -9.31 -8.18
N GLY A 122 2.12 -8.03 -8.54
CA GLY A 122 1.11 -7.40 -9.40
C GLY A 122 0.03 -6.61 -8.69
N TYR A 123 0.11 -6.40 -7.39
CA TYR A 123 -0.84 -5.52 -6.72
C TYR A 123 -0.60 -4.07 -7.14
N GLU A 124 -1.65 -3.42 -7.63
CA GLU A 124 -1.56 -2.03 -8.08
C GLU A 124 -1.57 -1.06 -6.91
N ILE A 125 -0.78 0.00 -7.03
CA ILE A 125 -0.74 1.10 -6.05
C ILE A 125 -1.03 2.39 -6.81
N GLU A 126 -2.00 3.16 -6.33
CA GLU A 126 -2.28 4.50 -6.84
C GLU A 126 -1.55 5.54 -6.01
N LEU A 127 -0.94 6.52 -6.67
CA LEU A 127 -0.24 7.62 -6.01
C LEU A 127 -0.94 8.91 -6.39
N ILE A 128 -1.34 9.67 -5.39
CA ILE A 128 -2.15 10.88 -5.57
C ILE A 128 -1.37 12.09 -5.06
N GLU A 129 -1.08 13.02 -5.96
CA GLU A 129 -0.50 14.32 -5.62
C GLU A 129 -1.63 15.33 -5.64
N ARG A 130 -1.95 15.90 -4.49
CA ARG A 130 -3.04 16.85 -4.36
C ARG A 130 -2.57 18.28 -4.57
N GLY A 131 -3.48 19.12 -5.06
CA GLY A 131 -3.19 20.51 -5.34
C GLY A 131 -2.50 20.71 -6.67
N ALA A 132 -2.52 21.96 -7.14
CA ALA A 132 -1.84 22.34 -8.37
C ALA A 132 -0.36 22.54 -8.06
N LYS A 133 0.49 21.89 -8.85
CA LYS A 133 1.93 22.10 -8.77
C LYS A 133 2.24 23.42 -9.48
N SER A 134 2.79 24.38 -8.76
CA SER A 134 3.16 25.68 -9.31
C SER A 134 4.50 25.62 -10.05
#